data_d3ed1d24c0827537f5ab4db6e5a9441e
#
_entry.id   d3ed1d24c0827537f5ab4db6e5a9441e
#
_cell.length_a   1.000
_cell.length_b   1.000
_cell.length_c   1.000
_cell.angle_alpha   90.00
_cell.angle_beta   90.00
_cell.angle_gamma   90.00
#
_symmetry.space_group_name_H-M   'P 1'
#
loop_
_entity.id
_entity.type
_entity.pdbx_description
1 polymer ?
#
loop_
_entity_poly.entity_id
_entity_poly.type
_entity_poly.pdbx_seq_one_letter_code
_entity_poly.pdbx_strand_id
1 'polypeptide(L)'
;TMLTAGESAKKLADYAGKLLGRKIEVPKQYEKKTGAEFEEEKQSFRYIFIHTILPALRVALAGAAVLALLSFLGYRFVYKPVHAYILYTQGYEQIEEDQYVAADSYFDRAREEWEMQQWYYTYAQAYIDRNQYYLAEQKYQELLARHPLDKRGVLEYAKLESEILGNYDTAEQVLDRYLNEELYDYDALLASGDNYM
;
A
#
# COMPACT_ATOMS: atom_id res chain seq x y z
N THR A 1 7.57 67.69 -24.35
CA THR A 1 6.23 67.12 -24.59
C THR A 1 6.26 65.76 -25.30
N MET A 2 7.41 65.26 -25.81
CA MET A 2 7.53 63.91 -26.41
C MET A 2 7.54 62.78 -25.36
N LEU A 3 8.00 63.04 -24.15
CA LEU A 3 8.00 62.02 -23.04
C LEU A 3 6.58 61.67 -22.60
N THR A 4 5.59 62.53 -22.79
CA THR A 4 4.21 62.28 -22.42
C THR A 4 3.40 61.54 -23.50
N ALA A 5 3.95 61.40 -24.69
CA ALA A 5 3.29 60.77 -25.82
C ALA A 5 3.55 59.25 -25.99
N GLY A 6 4.29 58.61 -25.06
CA GLY A 6 4.56 57.20 -25.10
C GLY A 6 5.47 56.72 -26.26
N GLU A 7 6.27 57.63 -26.83
CA GLU A 7 7.18 57.34 -27.91
C GLU A 7 8.23 56.29 -27.50
N SER A 8 8.63 55.41 -28.43
CA SER A 8 9.59 54.35 -28.17
C SER A 8 10.97 54.87 -27.75
N ALA A 9 11.65 54.18 -26.85
CA ALA A 9 13.00 54.54 -26.37
C ALA A 9 13.98 54.75 -27.53
N LYS A 10 13.79 54.05 -28.65
CA LYS A 10 14.59 54.17 -29.90
C LYS A 10 14.41 55.51 -30.57
N LYS A 11 13.15 55.99 -30.71
CA LYS A 11 12.88 57.34 -31.28
C LYS A 11 13.46 58.44 -30.38
N LEU A 12 13.30 58.29 -29.06
CA LEU A 12 13.87 59.26 -28.11
C LEU A 12 15.43 59.26 -28.17
N ALA A 13 16.07 58.10 -28.33
CA ALA A 13 17.54 58.02 -28.52
C ALA A 13 18.00 58.64 -29.83
N ASP A 14 17.25 58.47 -30.94
CA ASP A 14 17.53 59.10 -32.23
C ASP A 14 17.40 60.64 -32.17
N TYR A 15 16.37 61.16 -31.50
CA TYR A 15 16.24 62.61 -31.29
C TYR A 15 17.37 63.16 -30.41
N ALA A 16 17.69 62.48 -29.31
CA ALA A 16 18.77 62.88 -28.42
C ALA A 16 20.14 62.77 -29.12
N GLY A 17 20.31 61.75 -29.96
CA GLY A 17 21.51 61.60 -30.81
C GLY A 17 21.72 62.72 -31.79
N LYS A 18 20.64 63.21 -32.46
CA LYS A 18 20.67 64.34 -33.35
C LYS A 18 20.98 65.66 -32.62
N LEU A 19 20.50 65.83 -31.40
CA LEU A 19 20.78 67.04 -30.59
C LEU A 19 22.22 67.04 -30.03
N LEU A 20 22.74 65.89 -29.67
CA LEU A 20 24.08 65.72 -29.06
C LEU A 20 25.18 65.42 -30.06
N GLY A 21 24.87 65.27 -31.35
CA GLY A 21 25.86 65.01 -32.41
C GLY A 21 26.56 63.64 -32.28
N ARG A 22 26.01 62.72 -31.46
CA ARG A 22 26.56 61.37 -31.25
C ARG A 22 25.45 60.31 -31.21
N LYS A 23 25.77 59.12 -31.70
CA LYS A 23 24.83 57.99 -31.65
C LYS A 23 24.66 57.51 -30.21
N ILE A 24 23.42 57.51 -29.73
CA ILE A 24 23.06 56.99 -28.40
C ILE A 24 22.51 55.56 -28.60
N GLU A 25 23.17 54.55 -28.03
CA GLU A 25 22.67 53.19 -28.03
C GLU A 25 21.73 52.99 -26.84
N VAL A 26 20.51 52.55 -27.14
CA VAL A 26 19.53 52.18 -26.11
C VAL A 26 19.82 50.76 -25.65
N PRO A 27 20.08 50.52 -24.35
CA PRO A 27 20.21 49.14 -23.85
C PRO A 27 18.99 48.33 -24.18
N LYS A 28 19.17 47.07 -24.64
CA LYS A 28 18.09 46.16 -25.07
C LYS A 28 16.94 45.99 -24.06
N GLN A 29 17.23 46.17 -22.79
CA GLN A 29 16.22 46.08 -21.72
C GLN A 29 15.17 47.22 -21.76
N TYR A 30 15.45 48.34 -22.43
CA TYR A 30 14.52 49.47 -22.55
C TYR A 30 13.87 49.56 -23.96
N GLU A 31 14.21 48.67 -24.86
CA GLU A 31 13.49 48.54 -26.15
C GLU A 31 12.12 47.93 -25.84
N LYS A 32 11.02 48.72 -25.92
CA LYS A 32 9.69 48.19 -25.94
C LYS A 32 9.52 47.41 -27.25
N LYS A 33 9.24 46.12 -27.13
CA LYS A 33 8.88 45.31 -28.29
C LYS A 33 7.61 45.91 -28.91
N THR A 34 7.60 46.09 -30.21
CA THR A 34 6.44 46.54 -30.97
C THR A 34 5.32 45.46 -30.85
N GLY A 35 4.07 45.87 -30.92
CA GLY A 35 2.95 44.94 -30.82
C GLY A 35 3.05 43.74 -31.76
N ALA A 36 3.55 43.94 -32.98
CA ALA A 36 3.81 42.87 -33.96
C ALA A 36 4.88 41.86 -33.49
N GLU A 37 6.03 42.33 -32.98
CA GLU A 37 7.07 41.43 -32.44
C GLU A 37 6.63 40.67 -31.23
N PHE A 38 5.74 41.28 -30.41
CA PHE A 38 5.15 40.63 -29.26
C PHE A 38 4.10 39.55 -29.65
N GLU A 39 3.35 39.75 -30.72
CA GLU A 39 2.44 38.77 -31.29
C GLU A 39 3.16 37.63 -31.96
N GLU A 40 4.25 37.87 -32.71
CA GLU A 40 5.10 36.81 -33.29
C GLU A 40 5.76 35.97 -32.20
N GLU A 41 6.23 36.58 -31.10
CA GLU A 41 6.83 35.85 -29.99
C GLU A 41 5.81 34.99 -29.26
N LYS A 42 4.54 35.46 -29.11
CA LYS A 42 3.43 34.67 -28.56
C LYS A 42 3.05 33.49 -29.48
N GLN A 43 3.17 33.61 -30.76
CA GLN A 43 2.94 32.55 -31.76
C GLN A 43 4.13 31.61 -31.90
N SER A 44 5.29 31.94 -31.32
CA SER A 44 6.47 31.07 -31.34
C SER A 44 6.15 29.76 -30.62
N PHE A 45 6.47 28.62 -31.25
CA PHE A 45 6.33 27.28 -30.68
C PHE A 45 6.93 27.20 -29.27
N ARG A 46 8.08 27.85 -29.04
CA ARG A 46 8.76 27.90 -27.75
C ARG A 46 7.90 28.58 -26.66
N TYR A 47 7.21 29.67 -27.01
CA TYR A 47 6.34 30.37 -26.08
C TYR A 47 5.11 29.52 -25.72
N ILE A 48 4.44 28.95 -26.74
CA ILE A 48 3.30 28.06 -26.55
C ILE A 48 3.70 26.83 -25.72
N PHE A 49 4.86 26.25 -26.00
CA PHE A 49 5.37 25.11 -25.28
C PHE A 49 5.58 25.42 -23.79
N ILE A 50 6.26 26.52 -23.47
CA ILE A 50 6.60 26.88 -22.07
C ILE A 50 5.36 27.33 -21.29
N HIS A 51 4.47 28.12 -21.90
CA HIS A 51 3.38 28.79 -21.20
C HIS A 51 2.05 28.03 -21.24
N THR A 52 1.87 27.09 -22.16
CA THR A 52 0.63 26.35 -22.32
C THR A 52 0.84 24.84 -22.19
N ILE A 53 1.74 24.26 -22.97
CA ILE A 53 1.93 22.81 -23.02
C ILE A 53 2.60 22.31 -21.73
N LEU A 54 3.65 22.94 -21.28
CA LEU A 54 4.40 22.51 -20.10
C LEU A 54 3.59 22.53 -18.78
N PRO A 55 2.81 23.60 -18.48
CA PRO A 55 1.91 23.59 -17.33
C PRO A 55 0.80 22.52 -17.45
N ALA A 56 0.17 22.41 -18.62
CA ALA A 56 -0.84 21.39 -18.87
C ALA A 56 -0.27 19.96 -18.69
N LEU A 57 0.94 19.72 -19.19
CA LEU A 57 1.63 18.44 -19.03
C LEU A 57 1.94 18.13 -17.54
N ARG A 58 2.35 19.13 -16.78
CA ARG A 58 2.59 18.96 -15.33
C ARG A 58 1.32 18.57 -14.59
N VAL A 59 0.20 19.23 -14.89
CA VAL A 59 -1.11 18.89 -14.29
C VAL A 59 -1.56 17.50 -14.72
N ALA A 60 -1.41 17.15 -16.00
CA ALA A 60 -1.72 15.82 -16.51
C ALA A 60 -0.87 14.72 -15.83
N LEU A 61 0.45 14.94 -15.69
CA LEU A 61 1.34 14.02 -14.99
C LEU A 61 0.97 13.87 -13.50
N ALA A 62 0.66 14.98 -12.83
CA ALA A 62 0.20 14.94 -11.43
C ALA A 62 -1.11 14.15 -11.31
N GLY A 63 -2.07 14.38 -12.20
CA GLY A 63 -3.33 13.62 -12.24
C GLY A 63 -3.10 12.13 -12.49
N ALA A 64 -2.23 11.79 -13.45
CA ALA A 64 -1.87 10.41 -13.74
C ALA A 64 -1.18 9.73 -12.54
N ALA A 65 -0.30 10.44 -11.83
CA ALA A 65 0.34 9.92 -10.62
C ALA A 65 -0.67 9.65 -9.50
N VAL A 66 -1.63 10.53 -9.29
CA VAL A 66 -2.71 10.33 -8.32
C VAL A 66 -3.57 9.12 -8.68
N LEU A 67 -3.97 8.98 -9.95
CA LEU A 67 -4.74 7.83 -10.42
C LEU A 67 -3.96 6.52 -10.25
N ALA A 68 -2.67 6.51 -10.56
CA ALA A 68 -1.81 5.35 -10.37
C ALA A 68 -1.72 4.96 -8.88
N LEU A 69 -1.57 5.95 -7.99
CA LEU A 69 -1.55 5.72 -6.54
C LEU A 69 -2.88 5.15 -6.05
N LEU A 70 -4.01 5.72 -6.45
CA LEU A 70 -5.34 5.23 -6.08
C LEU A 70 -5.58 3.81 -6.60
N SER A 71 -5.16 3.52 -7.83
CA SER A 71 -5.24 2.17 -8.41
C SER A 71 -4.39 1.16 -7.64
N PHE A 72 -3.17 1.55 -7.27
CA PHE A 72 -2.30 0.72 -6.43
C PHE A 72 -2.89 0.45 -5.05
N LEU A 73 -3.42 1.49 -4.39
CA LEU A 73 -4.09 1.35 -3.08
C LEU A 73 -5.33 0.48 -3.19
N GLY A 74 -6.16 0.67 -4.20
CA GLY A 74 -7.34 -0.17 -4.46
C GLY A 74 -6.96 -1.63 -4.68
N TYR A 75 -5.94 -1.89 -5.50
CA TYR A 75 -5.43 -3.24 -5.71
C TYR A 75 -4.89 -3.87 -4.41
N ARG A 76 -4.06 -3.11 -3.63
CA ARG A 76 -3.38 -3.62 -2.44
C ARG A 76 -4.32 -3.84 -1.26
N PHE A 77 -5.26 -2.92 -1.03
CA PHE A 77 -6.09 -2.91 0.19
C PHE A 77 -7.54 -3.34 -0.02
N VAL A 78 -8.01 -3.44 -1.26
CA VAL A 78 -9.35 -3.91 -1.56
C VAL A 78 -9.32 -5.22 -2.33
N TYR A 79 -8.66 -5.24 -3.49
CA TYR A 79 -8.68 -6.44 -4.35
C TYR A 79 -8.03 -7.65 -3.66
N LYS A 80 -6.80 -7.49 -3.14
CA LYS A 80 -6.07 -8.62 -2.51
C LYS A 80 -6.80 -9.24 -1.32
N PRO A 81 -7.28 -8.46 -0.32
CA PRO A 81 -8.04 -9.05 0.79
C PRO A 81 -9.32 -9.76 0.34
N VAL A 82 -10.06 -9.15 -0.59
CA VAL A 82 -11.31 -9.77 -1.11
C VAL A 82 -11.01 -11.07 -1.86
N HIS A 83 -10.00 -11.07 -2.72
CA HIS A 83 -9.60 -12.27 -3.45
C HIS A 83 -9.08 -13.38 -2.52
N ALA A 84 -8.26 -13.02 -1.53
CA ALA A 84 -7.82 -13.97 -0.51
C ALA A 84 -9.00 -14.56 0.28
N TYR A 85 -9.98 -13.73 0.66
CA TYR A 85 -11.20 -14.21 1.33
C TYR A 85 -11.96 -15.24 0.48
N ILE A 86 -12.10 -14.99 -0.81
CA ILE A 86 -12.74 -15.94 -1.75
C ILE A 86 -11.96 -17.26 -1.79
N LEU A 87 -10.62 -17.20 -1.89
CA LEU A 87 -9.79 -18.41 -1.89
C LEU A 87 -9.91 -19.19 -0.58
N TYR A 88 -9.91 -18.52 0.57
CA TYR A 88 -10.15 -19.19 1.86
C TYR A 88 -11.50 -19.88 1.90
N THR A 89 -12.56 -19.21 1.42
CA THR A 89 -13.91 -19.81 1.37
C THR A 89 -13.97 -21.03 0.46
N GLN A 90 -13.35 -20.95 -0.72
CA GLN A 90 -13.27 -22.08 -1.65
C GLN A 90 -12.51 -23.26 -1.04
N GLY A 91 -11.42 -22.99 -0.33
CA GLY A 91 -10.69 -24.05 0.37
C GLY A 91 -11.49 -24.66 1.52
N TYR A 92 -12.26 -23.85 2.25
CA TYR A 92 -13.16 -24.36 3.29
C TYR A 92 -14.24 -25.29 2.71
N GLU A 93 -14.82 -24.94 1.56
CA GLU A 93 -15.75 -25.81 0.83
C GLU A 93 -15.08 -27.15 0.45
N GLN A 94 -13.80 -27.15 0.11
CA GLN A 94 -13.05 -28.39 -0.15
C GLN A 94 -12.88 -29.24 1.11
N ILE A 95 -12.78 -28.65 2.30
CA ILE A 95 -12.80 -29.42 3.55
C ILE A 95 -14.17 -30.09 3.72
N GLU A 96 -15.25 -29.40 3.38
CA GLU A 96 -16.62 -29.97 3.47
C GLU A 96 -16.82 -31.15 2.51
N GLU A 97 -16.08 -31.19 1.43
CA GLU A 97 -16.08 -32.29 0.44
C GLU A 97 -15.00 -33.37 0.72
N ASP A 98 -14.33 -33.31 1.88
CA ASP A 98 -13.21 -34.18 2.29
C ASP A 98 -12.00 -34.14 1.35
N GLN A 99 -11.84 -33.05 0.59
CA GLN A 99 -10.73 -32.83 -0.36
C GLN A 99 -9.61 -32.02 0.30
N TYR A 100 -8.99 -32.56 1.31
CA TYR A 100 -8.05 -31.85 2.20
C TYR A 100 -6.81 -31.29 1.50
N VAL A 101 -6.25 -32.00 0.52
CA VAL A 101 -5.09 -31.53 -0.26
C VAL A 101 -5.46 -30.29 -1.12
N ALA A 102 -6.67 -30.28 -1.69
CA ALA A 102 -7.16 -29.12 -2.42
C ALA A 102 -7.40 -27.95 -1.47
N ALA A 103 -8.00 -28.19 -0.30
CA ALA A 103 -8.24 -27.21 0.75
C ALA A 103 -6.93 -26.51 1.15
N ASP A 104 -5.87 -27.25 1.44
CA ASP A 104 -4.56 -26.69 1.79
C ASP A 104 -3.95 -25.85 0.67
N SER A 105 -4.09 -26.28 -0.59
CA SER A 105 -3.63 -25.51 -1.73
C SER A 105 -4.34 -24.15 -1.86
N TYR A 106 -5.65 -24.10 -1.61
CA TYR A 106 -6.43 -22.88 -1.56
C TYR A 106 -6.00 -21.99 -0.39
N PHE A 107 -5.80 -22.58 0.79
CA PHE A 107 -5.34 -21.88 1.98
C PHE A 107 -3.99 -21.20 1.75
N ASP A 108 -3.02 -21.92 1.22
CA ASP A 108 -1.68 -21.39 0.95
C ASP A 108 -1.72 -20.22 -0.05
N ARG A 109 -2.46 -20.36 -1.15
CA ARG A 109 -2.64 -19.29 -2.13
C ARG A 109 -3.31 -18.06 -1.51
N ALA A 110 -4.35 -18.26 -0.70
CA ALA A 110 -5.04 -17.19 0.00
C ALA A 110 -4.09 -16.44 0.94
N ARG A 111 -3.31 -17.18 1.72
CA ARG A 111 -2.32 -16.66 2.66
C ARG A 111 -1.22 -15.85 1.97
N GLU A 112 -0.73 -16.30 0.82
CA GLU A 112 0.26 -15.56 0.03
C GLU A 112 -0.28 -14.22 -0.49
N GLU A 113 -1.56 -14.17 -0.84
CA GLU A 113 -2.18 -12.92 -1.28
C GLU A 113 -2.44 -11.94 -0.13
N TRP A 114 -3.11 -12.44 0.91
CA TRP A 114 -3.45 -11.67 2.10
C TRP A 114 -3.70 -12.60 3.29
N GLU A 115 -2.79 -12.58 4.24
CA GLU A 115 -2.92 -13.38 5.45
C GLU A 115 -4.07 -12.89 6.34
N MET A 116 -4.92 -13.82 6.75
CA MET A 116 -6.05 -13.60 7.67
C MET A 116 -6.02 -14.65 8.76
N GLN A 117 -5.60 -14.26 9.97
CA GLN A 117 -5.48 -15.15 11.13
C GLN A 117 -6.74 -15.95 11.42
N GLN A 118 -7.91 -15.35 11.22
CA GLN A 118 -9.19 -16.00 11.47
C GLN A 118 -9.34 -17.33 10.70
N TRP A 119 -8.78 -17.46 9.53
CA TRP A 119 -8.90 -18.66 8.72
C TRP A 119 -8.09 -19.84 9.24
N TYR A 120 -7.00 -19.62 9.97
CA TYR A 120 -6.29 -20.72 10.65
C TYR A 120 -7.22 -21.43 11.66
N TYR A 121 -7.96 -20.69 12.47
CA TYR A 121 -8.93 -21.23 13.40
C TYR A 121 -10.07 -21.94 12.70
N THR A 122 -10.61 -21.31 11.65
CA THR A 122 -11.74 -21.87 10.89
C THR A 122 -11.38 -23.20 10.25
N TYR A 123 -10.20 -23.31 9.65
CA TYR A 123 -9.72 -24.56 9.06
C TYR A 123 -9.38 -25.60 10.13
N ALA A 124 -8.67 -25.20 11.18
CA ALA A 124 -8.36 -26.11 12.29
C ALA A 124 -9.61 -26.72 12.89
N GLN A 125 -10.64 -25.90 13.19
CA GLN A 125 -11.89 -26.39 13.70
C GLN A 125 -12.61 -27.32 12.71
N ALA A 126 -12.66 -26.96 11.43
CA ALA A 126 -13.25 -27.81 10.41
C ALA A 126 -12.55 -29.18 10.28
N TYR A 127 -11.24 -29.22 10.44
CA TYR A 127 -10.48 -30.46 10.49
C TYR A 127 -10.75 -31.28 11.77
N ILE A 128 -10.88 -30.62 12.93
CA ILE A 128 -11.25 -31.27 14.19
C ILE A 128 -12.61 -31.94 14.06
N ASP A 129 -13.61 -31.23 13.52
CA ASP A 129 -14.97 -31.72 13.32
C ASP A 129 -15.03 -32.97 12.40
N ARG A 130 -14.01 -33.17 11.57
CA ARG A 130 -13.84 -34.32 10.67
C ARG A 130 -12.82 -35.35 11.16
N ASN A 131 -12.38 -35.23 12.42
CA ASN A 131 -11.34 -36.07 13.02
C ASN A 131 -10.00 -36.07 12.26
N GLN A 132 -9.71 -35.01 11.52
CA GLN A 132 -8.45 -34.80 10.81
C GLN A 132 -7.48 -34.02 11.71
N TYR A 133 -7.19 -34.56 12.87
CA TYR A 133 -6.45 -33.88 13.95
C TYR A 133 -5.05 -33.43 13.55
N TYR A 134 -4.34 -34.23 12.74
CA TYR A 134 -3.03 -33.85 12.22
C TYR A 134 -3.06 -32.58 11.37
N LEU A 135 -4.10 -32.42 10.54
CA LEU A 135 -4.26 -31.21 9.72
C LEU A 135 -4.65 -30.00 10.60
N ALA A 136 -5.44 -30.21 11.63
CA ALA A 136 -5.76 -29.17 12.61
C ALA A 136 -4.51 -28.71 13.36
N GLU A 137 -3.70 -29.65 13.87
CA GLU A 137 -2.40 -29.40 14.48
C GLU A 137 -1.51 -28.57 13.58
N GLN A 138 -1.38 -28.96 12.32
CA GLN A 138 -0.58 -28.25 11.33
C GLN A 138 -1.02 -26.79 11.17
N LYS A 139 -2.33 -26.51 11.16
CA LYS A 139 -2.85 -25.13 11.05
C LYS A 139 -2.49 -24.29 12.29
N TYR A 140 -2.57 -24.85 13.49
CA TYR A 140 -2.13 -24.15 14.71
C TYR A 140 -0.61 -23.93 14.73
N GLN A 141 0.17 -24.92 14.31
CA GLN A 141 1.63 -24.77 14.20
C GLN A 141 2.02 -23.68 13.19
N GLU A 142 1.37 -23.63 12.01
CA GLU A 142 1.57 -22.58 11.02
C GLU A 142 1.21 -21.20 11.56
N LEU A 143 0.10 -21.08 12.30
CA LEU A 143 -0.31 -19.85 12.95
C LEU A 143 0.74 -19.39 13.95
N LEU A 144 1.14 -20.25 14.89
CA LEU A 144 2.07 -19.90 15.96
C LEU A 144 3.51 -19.69 15.46
N ALA A 145 3.89 -20.28 14.34
CA ALA A 145 5.17 -19.98 13.69
C ALA A 145 5.24 -18.52 13.19
N ARG A 146 4.11 -17.92 12.84
CA ARG A 146 4.02 -16.53 12.36
C ARG A 146 3.61 -15.55 13.44
N HIS A 147 2.77 -15.99 14.36
CA HIS A 147 2.19 -15.21 15.44
C HIS A 147 2.40 -15.95 16.78
N PRO A 148 3.64 -16.01 17.28
CA PRO A 148 3.99 -16.84 18.44
C PRO A 148 3.29 -16.41 19.73
N LEU A 149 2.83 -15.17 19.83
CA LEU A 149 2.09 -14.63 20.98
C LEU A 149 0.59 -14.53 20.74
N ASP A 150 0.06 -15.27 19.77
CA ASP A 150 -1.38 -15.35 19.58
C ASP A 150 -2.02 -16.21 20.68
N LYS A 151 -2.55 -15.55 21.69
CA LYS A 151 -3.15 -16.20 22.87
C LYS A 151 -4.19 -17.26 22.51
N ARG A 152 -5.09 -16.91 21.58
CA ARG A 152 -6.16 -17.82 21.17
C ARG A 152 -5.57 -19.08 20.51
N GLY A 153 -4.61 -18.90 19.62
CA GLY A 153 -3.93 -20.01 18.96
C GLY A 153 -3.21 -20.92 19.93
N VAL A 154 -2.52 -20.35 20.92
CA VAL A 154 -1.84 -21.09 21.97
C VAL A 154 -2.83 -21.94 22.78
N LEU A 155 -3.93 -21.33 23.26
CA LEU A 155 -4.92 -22.03 24.08
C LEU A 155 -5.67 -23.10 23.31
N GLU A 156 -6.11 -22.83 22.08
CA GLU A 156 -6.81 -23.80 21.24
C GLU A 156 -5.89 -24.96 20.81
N TYR A 157 -4.61 -24.67 20.52
CA TYR A 157 -3.65 -25.72 20.21
C TYR A 157 -3.32 -26.57 21.41
N ALA A 158 -3.03 -25.98 22.57
CA ALA A 158 -2.80 -26.74 23.80
C ALA A 158 -4.00 -27.60 24.16
N LYS A 159 -5.22 -27.11 23.97
CA LYS A 159 -6.45 -27.88 24.17
C LYS A 159 -6.58 -29.05 23.21
N LEU A 160 -6.28 -28.87 21.92
CA LEU A 160 -6.26 -29.97 20.95
C LEU A 160 -5.28 -31.07 21.40
N GLU A 161 -4.06 -30.69 21.80
CA GLU A 161 -3.02 -31.61 22.22
C GLU A 161 -3.41 -32.37 23.51
N SER A 162 -3.86 -31.67 24.54
CA SER A 162 -4.18 -32.29 25.85
C SER A 162 -5.48 -33.06 25.82
N GLU A 163 -6.60 -32.44 25.41
CA GLU A 163 -7.95 -33.05 25.58
C GLU A 163 -8.29 -34.04 24.45
N ILE A 164 -7.79 -33.84 23.23
CA ILE A 164 -8.17 -34.66 22.08
C ILE A 164 -7.08 -35.69 21.75
N LEU A 165 -5.82 -35.26 21.72
CA LEU A 165 -4.70 -36.12 21.32
C LEU A 165 -4.05 -36.83 22.53
N GLY A 166 -4.22 -36.31 23.74
CA GLY A 166 -3.57 -36.83 24.96
C GLY A 166 -2.07 -36.55 25.00
N ASN A 167 -1.60 -35.58 24.24
CA ASN A 167 -0.18 -35.18 24.14
C ASN A 167 0.15 -34.07 25.13
N TYR A 168 0.05 -34.38 26.43
CA TYR A 168 0.25 -33.41 27.52
C TYR A 168 1.60 -32.68 27.43
N ASP A 169 2.67 -33.37 27.07
CA ASP A 169 4.00 -32.78 26.93
C ASP A 169 4.04 -31.69 25.83
N THR A 170 3.34 -31.90 24.74
CA THR A 170 3.26 -30.90 23.64
C THR A 170 2.43 -29.71 24.07
N ALA A 171 1.29 -29.95 24.73
CA ALA A 171 0.44 -28.90 25.27
C ALA A 171 1.21 -27.99 26.24
N GLU A 172 1.99 -28.60 27.16
CA GLU A 172 2.84 -27.86 28.09
C GLU A 172 3.91 -27.04 27.37
N GLN A 173 4.62 -27.61 26.40
CA GLN A 173 5.64 -26.88 25.64
C GLN A 173 5.08 -25.66 24.90
N VAL A 174 3.85 -25.75 24.39
CA VAL A 174 3.18 -24.65 23.70
C VAL A 174 2.84 -23.55 24.72
N LEU A 175 2.27 -23.92 25.87
CA LEU A 175 1.90 -22.99 26.95
C LEU A 175 3.14 -22.34 27.58
N ASP A 176 4.19 -23.11 27.86
CA ASP A 176 5.43 -22.59 28.44
C ASP A 176 6.11 -21.58 27.53
N ARG A 177 6.14 -21.85 26.22
CA ARG A 177 6.72 -20.91 25.27
C ARG A 177 5.99 -19.56 25.28
N TYR A 178 4.67 -19.58 25.38
CA TYR A 178 3.86 -18.37 25.48
C TYR A 178 4.05 -17.68 26.85
N LEU A 179 4.00 -18.44 27.95
CA LEU A 179 4.16 -17.93 29.31
C LEU A 179 5.56 -17.37 29.59
N ASN A 180 6.59 -17.77 28.87
CA ASN A 180 7.93 -17.15 28.98
C ASN A 180 7.93 -15.68 28.57
N GLU A 181 7.03 -15.28 27.67
CA GLU A 181 6.86 -13.87 27.23
C GLU A 181 5.71 -13.19 28.00
N GLU A 182 4.62 -13.90 28.25
CA GLU A 182 3.40 -13.41 28.87
C GLU A 182 3.16 -14.07 30.25
N LEU A 183 4.09 -13.84 31.19
CA LEU A 183 4.21 -14.49 32.49
C LEU A 183 2.95 -14.49 33.36
N TYR A 184 2.07 -13.53 33.20
CA TYR A 184 0.91 -13.32 34.06
C TYR A 184 -0.43 -13.55 33.31
N ASP A 185 -0.39 -14.22 32.16
CA ASP A 185 -1.66 -14.54 31.49
C ASP A 185 -2.42 -15.63 32.24
N TYR A 186 -3.55 -15.22 32.85
CA TYR A 186 -4.35 -16.09 33.72
C TYR A 186 -4.88 -17.33 33.00
N ASP A 187 -5.36 -17.17 31.75
CA ASP A 187 -5.95 -18.27 31.01
C ASP A 187 -4.91 -19.33 30.63
N ALA A 188 -3.71 -18.87 30.24
CA ALA A 188 -2.60 -19.76 29.91
C ALA A 188 -2.07 -20.47 31.17
N LEU A 189 -1.98 -19.78 32.31
CA LEU A 189 -1.62 -20.40 33.60
C LEU A 189 -2.65 -21.42 34.06
N LEU A 190 -3.92 -21.14 33.85
CA LEU A 190 -4.98 -22.08 34.18
C LEU A 190 -4.90 -23.33 33.30
N ALA A 191 -4.76 -23.13 31.96
CA ALA A 191 -4.60 -24.23 31.01
C ALA A 191 -3.38 -25.12 31.32
N SER A 192 -2.25 -24.50 31.73
CA SER A 192 -1.06 -25.24 32.17
C SER A 192 -1.37 -26.04 33.47
N GLY A 193 -2.05 -25.43 34.42
CA GLY A 193 -2.45 -26.13 35.65
C GLY A 193 -3.37 -27.33 35.39
N ASP A 194 -4.35 -27.21 34.52
CA ASP A 194 -5.26 -28.28 34.12
C ASP A 194 -4.53 -29.46 33.43
N ASN A 195 -3.42 -29.18 32.75
CA ASN A 195 -2.62 -30.20 32.08
C ASN A 195 -1.89 -31.13 33.05
N TYR A 196 -1.75 -30.76 34.32
CA TYR A 196 -1.12 -31.55 35.38
C TYR A 196 -2.09 -32.36 36.26
N MET A 197 -3.38 -32.16 36.09
CA MET A 197 -4.41 -32.88 36.85
C MET A 197 -4.91 -34.12 36.15
#